data_2209e6679badc46af3c96944e522fa1c
#
_entry.id   2209e6679badc46af3c96944e522fa1c
#
_cell.length_a   1.000
_cell.length_b   1.000
_cell.length_c   1.000
_cell.angle_alpha   90.00
_cell.angle_beta   90.00
_cell.angle_gamma   90.00
#
_symmetry.space_group_name_H-M   'P 1'
#
loop_
_entity.id
_entity.type
_entity.pdbx_description
1 polymer ?
#
loop_
_entity_poly.entity_id
_entity_poly.type
_entity_poly.pdbx_seq_one_letter_code
_entity_poly.pdbx_strand_id
1 'polypeptide(L)'
;RVNILQPGPGVGGHCISVDPWFLVGDYPQLAKVIDESMRTNDSQPTFVLNRIYEIMKENNITDNRRVGLYGLAYKENVDDYRESPTLQLLEAQERHLARPLKCYDPFLENHKIAENQYSDFDEFLKDIDMVVIMVKHDQIKENWDKLKGKVVMDCFNICPLEGAYHI
;
A
#
# COMPACT_ATOMS: atom_id res chain seq x y z
N ARG A 1 25.36 -2.19 -10.77
CA ARG A 1 25.81 -2.55 -9.41
C ARG A 1 24.89 -2.01 -8.31
N VAL A 2 24.06 -1.03 -8.57
CA VAL A 2 23.11 -0.50 -7.59
C VAL A 2 21.71 -0.83 -8.09
N ASN A 3 20.93 -1.55 -7.27
CA ASN A 3 19.52 -1.77 -7.54
C ASN A 3 18.79 -0.46 -7.26
N ILE A 4 18.32 0.18 -8.32
CA ILE A 4 17.46 1.36 -8.21
C ILE A 4 16.10 0.90 -7.73
N LEU A 5 15.57 1.50 -6.66
CA LEU A 5 14.23 1.23 -6.17
C LEU A 5 13.20 1.63 -7.24
N GLN A 6 12.17 0.81 -7.40
CA GLN A 6 11.06 1.12 -8.29
C GLN A 6 10.09 2.08 -7.59
N PRO A 7 9.43 2.99 -8.34
CA PRO A 7 8.32 3.77 -7.81
C PRO A 7 7.22 2.85 -7.23
N GLY A 8 6.50 3.35 -6.23
CA GLY A 8 5.46 2.59 -5.57
C GLY A 8 4.76 3.44 -4.50
N PRO A 9 3.98 2.81 -3.61
CA PRO A 9 3.15 3.51 -2.62
C PRO A 9 3.94 4.17 -1.48
N GLY A 10 5.25 4.13 -1.54
CA GLY A 10 6.20 4.62 -0.55
C GLY A 10 7.24 3.58 -0.17
N VAL A 11 8.33 4.02 0.44
CA VAL A 11 9.42 3.18 0.95
C VAL A 11 9.33 3.16 2.47
N GLY A 12 9.16 1.98 3.03
CA GLY A 12 9.13 1.73 4.47
C GLY A 12 10.41 1.06 4.99
N GLY A 13 10.29 0.36 6.10
CA GLY A 13 11.39 -0.29 6.79
C GLY A 13 12.05 0.62 7.83
N HIS A 14 13.13 0.17 8.45
CA HIS A 14 13.69 0.83 9.64
C HIS A 14 14.92 1.70 9.38
N CYS A 15 15.50 1.66 8.19
CA CYS A 15 16.66 2.47 7.82
C CYS A 15 16.30 3.54 6.78
N ILE A 16 15.84 3.13 5.59
CA ILE A 16 15.64 4.07 4.47
C ILE A 16 14.55 5.10 4.76
N SER A 17 13.52 4.73 5.49
CA SER A 17 12.43 5.63 5.88
C SER A 17 12.76 6.53 7.08
N VAL A 18 13.83 6.26 7.83
CA VAL A 18 14.15 6.93 9.10
C VAL A 18 15.48 7.66 9.07
N ASP A 19 16.58 6.99 8.67
CA ASP A 19 17.94 7.52 8.81
C ASP A 19 18.17 8.85 8.06
N PRO A 20 17.59 9.08 6.87
CA PRO A 20 17.79 10.37 6.20
C PRO A 20 17.23 11.57 6.97
N TRP A 21 16.20 11.36 7.83
CA TRP A 21 15.67 12.42 8.68
C TRP A 21 16.67 12.93 9.72
N PHE A 22 17.62 12.08 10.18
CA PHE A 22 18.70 12.53 11.07
C PHE A 22 19.60 13.54 10.34
N LEU A 23 19.92 13.29 9.06
CA LEU A 23 20.71 14.25 8.26
C LEU A 23 19.97 15.56 8.02
N VAL A 24 18.65 15.50 7.81
CA VAL A 24 17.81 16.69 7.67
C VAL A 24 17.78 17.48 8.98
N GLY A 25 17.67 16.80 10.14
CA GLY A 25 17.68 17.43 11.45
C GLY A 25 19.02 18.11 11.79
N ASP A 26 20.12 17.41 11.53
CA ASP A 26 21.46 17.89 11.87
C ASP A 26 21.97 18.99 10.89
N TYR A 27 21.61 18.88 9.61
CA TYR A 27 22.13 19.73 8.54
C TYR A 27 21.02 20.28 7.62
N PRO A 28 20.01 21.00 8.13
CA PRO A 28 18.82 21.39 7.35
C PRO A 28 19.14 22.28 6.15
N GLN A 29 20.22 23.07 6.23
CA GLN A 29 20.63 23.95 5.13
C GLN A 29 21.34 23.22 3.98
N LEU A 30 21.92 22.05 4.26
CA LEU A 30 22.68 21.24 3.29
C LEU A 30 21.84 20.08 2.74
N ALA A 31 20.96 19.50 3.56
CA ALA A 31 20.20 18.29 3.25
C ALA A 31 18.88 18.55 2.49
N LYS A 32 18.77 19.64 1.75
CA LYS A 32 17.52 20.07 1.09
C LYS A 32 16.93 19.02 0.13
N VAL A 33 17.77 18.35 -0.66
CA VAL A 33 17.32 17.31 -1.59
C VAL A 33 16.84 16.10 -0.82
N ILE A 34 17.50 15.76 0.28
CA ILE A 34 17.10 14.64 1.16
C ILE A 34 15.75 14.96 1.80
N ASP A 35 15.59 16.16 2.37
CA ASP A 35 14.33 16.62 2.97
C ASP A 35 13.17 16.51 1.97
N GLU A 36 13.32 17.04 0.78
CA GLU A 36 12.27 17.01 -0.24
C GLU A 36 11.97 15.59 -0.73
N SER A 37 13.00 14.74 -0.84
CA SER A 37 12.81 13.33 -1.18
C SER A 37 12.04 12.57 -0.11
N MET A 38 12.35 12.81 1.17
CA MET A 38 11.67 12.19 2.29
C MET A 38 10.21 12.66 2.38
N ARG A 39 9.95 13.97 2.23
CA ARG A 39 8.59 14.52 2.20
C ARG A 39 7.76 13.93 1.06
N THR A 40 8.37 13.78 -0.12
CA THR A 40 7.73 13.13 -1.26
C THR A 40 7.37 11.67 -0.93
N ASN A 41 8.31 10.92 -0.34
CA ASN A 41 8.05 9.54 0.12
C ASN A 41 6.88 9.48 1.11
N ASP A 42 6.90 10.32 2.14
CA ASP A 42 5.91 10.33 3.22
C ASP A 42 4.51 10.78 2.73
N SER A 43 4.45 11.48 1.60
CA SER A 43 3.18 11.88 0.97
C SER A 43 2.54 10.76 0.13
N GLN A 44 3.29 9.73 -0.27
CA GLN A 44 2.80 8.67 -1.16
C GLN A 44 1.58 7.90 -0.61
N PRO A 45 1.52 7.50 0.67
CA PRO A 45 0.35 6.82 1.21
C PRO A 45 -0.95 7.64 1.05
N THR A 46 -0.86 8.95 1.28
CA THR A 46 -2.00 9.87 1.09
C THR A 46 -2.37 10.03 -0.39
N PHE A 47 -1.39 10.09 -1.28
CA PHE A 47 -1.61 10.12 -2.71
C PHE A 47 -2.37 8.86 -3.18
N VAL A 48 -1.91 7.68 -2.74
CA VAL A 48 -2.57 6.39 -3.03
C VAL A 48 -4.00 6.37 -2.50
N LEU A 49 -4.23 6.85 -1.26
CA LEU A 49 -5.57 6.92 -0.68
C LEU A 49 -6.52 7.80 -1.51
N ASN A 50 -6.06 8.96 -1.96
CA ASN A 50 -6.85 9.83 -2.83
C ASN A 50 -7.17 9.13 -4.16
N ARG A 51 -6.20 8.44 -4.74
CA ARG A 51 -6.40 7.69 -5.98
C ARG A 51 -7.40 6.54 -5.81
N ILE A 52 -7.40 5.86 -4.67
CA ILE A 52 -8.42 4.87 -4.32
C ILE A 52 -9.82 5.48 -4.39
N TYR A 53 -10.02 6.66 -3.77
CA TYR A 53 -11.33 7.33 -3.78
C TYR A 53 -11.77 7.76 -5.19
N GLU A 54 -10.86 8.21 -6.04
CA GLU A 54 -11.14 8.51 -7.43
C GLU A 54 -11.62 7.27 -8.19
N ILE A 55 -10.89 6.15 -8.10
CA ILE A 55 -11.23 4.89 -8.75
C ILE A 55 -12.56 4.33 -8.23
N MET A 56 -12.80 4.42 -6.93
CA MET A 56 -14.10 4.04 -6.34
C MET A 56 -15.24 4.82 -7.00
N LYS A 57 -15.07 6.13 -7.16
CA LYS A 57 -16.07 7.00 -7.81
C LYS A 57 -16.29 6.62 -9.28
N GLU A 58 -15.21 6.38 -10.03
CA GLU A 58 -15.27 5.96 -11.44
C GLU A 58 -16.02 4.64 -11.62
N ASN A 59 -15.92 3.73 -10.63
CA ASN A 59 -16.50 2.39 -10.66
C ASN A 59 -17.80 2.26 -9.84
N ASN A 60 -18.38 3.38 -9.35
CA ASN A 60 -19.60 3.40 -8.53
C ASN A 60 -19.50 2.55 -7.24
N ILE A 61 -18.31 2.41 -6.67
CA ILE A 61 -18.09 1.75 -5.37
C ILE A 61 -18.32 2.80 -4.27
N THR A 62 -19.45 2.71 -3.57
CA THR A 62 -19.84 3.71 -2.57
C THR A 62 -19.51 3.31 -1.13
N ASP A 63 -19.09 2.10 -0.89
CA ASP A 63 -18.76 1.58 0.44
C ASP A 63 -17.28 1.20 0.55
N ASN A 64 -16.54 1.91 1.39
CA ASN A 64 -15.12 1.66 1.66
C ASN A 64 -14.85 0.21 2.10
N ARG A 65 -15.82 -0.44 2.76
CA ARG A 65 -15.70 -1.86 3.16
C ARG A 65 -15.65 -2.82 1.98
N ARG A 66 -15.90 -2.35 0.76
CA ARG A 66 -15.77 -3.13 -0.48
C ARG A 66 -14.41 -2.95 -1.15
N VAL A 67 -13.49 -2.22 -0.49
CA VAL A 67 -12.11 -2.03 -0.93
C VAL A 67 -11.17 -2.77 0.00
N GLY A 68 -10.22 -3.50 -0.58
CA GLY A 68 -9.21 -4.26 0.15
C GLY A 68 -7.78 -3.87 -0.24
N LEU A 69 -6.93 -3.65 0.76
CA LEU A 69 -5.49 -3.45 0.60
C LEU A 69 -4.79 -4.82 0.69
N TYR A 70 -4.09 -5.20 -0.34
CA TYR A 70 -3.25 -6.38 -0.38
C TYR A 70 -1.79 -6.02 -0.10
N GLY A 71 -1.23 -6.56 0.99
CA GLY A 71 0.12 -6.30 1.45
C GLY A 71 0.18 -5.24 2.56
N LEU A 72 0.56 -5.66 3.76
CA LEU A 72 0.74 -4.83 4.95
C LEU A 72 2.22 -4.70 5.34
N ALA A 73 3.06 -5.63 4.87
CA ALA A 73 4.50 -5.56 5.05
C ALA A 73 5.11 -4.37 4.29
N TYR A 74 6.30 -3.92 4.68
CA TYR A 74 6.95 -2.80 4.00
C TYR A 74 7.60 -3.20 2.66
N LYS A 75 7.78 -4.48 2.40
CA LYS A 75 8.28 -5.02 1.12
C LYS A 75 7.79 -6.45 0.88
N GLU A 76 8.07 -6.95 -0.34
CA GLU A 76 7.68 -8.28 -0.77
C GLU A 76 8.32 -9.41 0.04
N ASN A 77 7.53 -10.46 0.32
CA ASN A 77 7.95 -11.76 0.88
C ASN A 77 8.67 -11.66 2.24
N VAL A 78 8.24 -10.73 3.09
CA VAL A 78 8.68 -10.61 4.48
C VAL A 78 7.49 -10.38 5.41
N ASP A 79 7.67 -10.66 6.68
CA ASP A 79 6.72 -10.45 7.79
C ASP A 79 6.96 -9.15 8.57
N ASP A 80 7.78 -8.24 8.03
CA ASP A 80 8.13 -6.98 8.67
C ASP A 80 7.25 -5.83 8.16
N TYR A 81 6.51 -5.21 9.07
CA TYR A 81 5.57 -4.12 8.78
C TYR A 81 6.00 -2.76 9.32
N ARG A 82 7.24 -2.64 9.82
CA ARG A 82 7.76 -1.36 10.35
C ARG A 82 7.79 -0.28 9.27
N GLU A 83 7.26 0.91 9.62
CA GLU A 83 7.12 2.04 8.70
C GLU A 83 6.46 1.67 7.36
N SER A 84 5.51 0.73 7.38
CA SER A 84 4.81 0.30 6.16
C SER A 84 3.96 1.43 5.59
N PRO A 85 4.08 1.74 4.28
CA PRO A 85 3.21 2.70 3.60
C PRO A 85 1.72 2.33 3.69
N THR A 86 1.40 1.04 3.75
CA THR A 86 0.01 0.58 3.89
C THR A 86 -0.57 0.94 5.26
N LEU A 87 0.22 0.80 6.33
CA LEU A 87 -0.23 1.20 7.67
C LEU A 87 -0.38 2.72 7.78
N GLN A 88 0.53 3.48 7.19
CA GLN A 88 0.43 4.95 7.11
C GLN A 88 -0.82 5.39 6.32
N LEU A 89 -1.19 4.67 5.26
CA LEU A 89 -2.44 4.89 4.52
C LEU A 89 -3.66 4.65 5.40
N LEU A 90 -3.69 3.55 6.15
CA LEU A 90 -4.78 3.24 7.07
C LEU A 90 -4.92 4.31 8.16
N GLU A 91 -3.83 4.79 8.75
CA GLU A 91 -3.84 5.92 9.69
C GLU A 91 -4.38 7.21 9.05
N ALA A 92 -3.96 7.52 7.82
CA ALA A 92 -4.46 8.68 7.10
C ALA A 92 -5.98 8.56 6.88
N GLN A 93 -6.48 7.37 6.56
CA GLN A 93 -7.89 7.11 6.39
C GLN A 93 -8.69 7.30 7.69
N GLU A 94 -8.20 6.83 8.83
CA GLU A 94 -8.85 6.99 10.13
C GLU A 94 -9.07 8.48 10.48
N ARG A 95 -8.11 9.34 10.14
CA ARG A 95 -8.24 10.80 10.34
C ARG A 95 -9.40 11.40 9.54
N HIS A 96 -9.83 10.78 8.47
CA HIS A 96 -10.98 11.21 7.66
C HIS A 96 -12.32 10.67 8.17
N LEU A 97 -12.36 10.02 9.35
CA LEU A 97 -13.55 9.40 9.95
C LEU A 97 -14.25 8.40 9.00
N ALA A 98 -13.53 7.88 8.03
CA ALA A 98 -14.03 6.87 7.12
C ALA A 98 -13.97 5.49 7.78
N ARG A 99 -14.88 4.58 7.38
CA ARG A 99 -14.82 3.20 7.81
C ARG A 99 -13.53 2.56 7.29
N PRO A 100 -12.79 1.81 8.10
CA PRO A 100 -11.50 1.28 7.69
C PRO A 100 -11.64 0.33 6.51
N LEU A 101 -10.68 0.43 5.58
CA LEU A 101 -10.52 -0.48 4.45
C LEU A 101 -10.21 -1.89 4.98
N LYS A 102 -10.59 -2.91 4.23
CA LYS A 102 -10.17 -4.28 4.51
C LYS A 102 -8.71 -4.45 4.12
N CYS A 103 -8.01 -5.37 4.77
CA CYS A 103 -6.62 -5.64 4.44
C CYS A 103 -6.27 -7.13 4.62
N TYR A 104 -5.27 -7.55 3.87
CA TYR A 104 -4.72 -8.90 3.92
C TYR A 104 -3.25 -8.87 3.55
N ASP A 105 -2.46 -9.72 4.21
CA ASP A 105 -1.06 -9.96 3.89
C ASP A 105 -0.72 -11.43 4.15
N PRO A 106 -0.14 -12.16 3.18
CA PRO A 106 0.15 -13.60 3.31
C PRO A 106 1.23 -13.92 4.33
N PHE A 107 2.08 -12.96 4.72
CA PHE A 107 3.15 -13.15 5.70
C PHE A 107 2.76 -12.70 7.11
N LEU A 108 1.61 -12.04 7.26
CA LEU A 108 1.13 -11.47 8.52
C LEU A 108 -0.21 -12.07 8.98
N GLU A 109 -0.59 -13.24 8.47
CA GLU A 109 -1.86 -13.92 8.79
C GLU A 109 -2.02 -14.19 10.30
N ASN A 110 -0.93 -14.49 10.99
CA ASN A 110 -0.90 -14.76 12.42
C ASN A 110 -0.70 -13.51 13.30
N HIS A 111 -0.55 -12.33 12.70
CA HIS A 111 -0.33 -11.08 13.39
C HIS A 111 -1.45 -10.11 13.08
N LYS A 112 -2.34 -9.86 14.03
CA LYS A 112 -3.39 -8.85 13.86
C LYS A 112 -2.82 -7.46 14.14
N ILE A 113 -2.43 -6.76 13.07
CA ILE A 113 -1.85 -5.41 13.10
C ILE A 113 -2.81 -4.32 12.63
N ALA A 114 -3.93 -4.70 12.02
CA ALA A 114 -4.98 -3.79 11.58
C ALA A 114 -6.37 -4.32 11.98
N GLU A 115 -7.35 -3.41 12.15
CA GLU A 115 -8.69 -3.76 12.65
C GLU A 115 -9.41 -4.75 11.72
N ASN A 116 -9.42 -4.46 10.42
CA ASN A 116 -10.15 -5.23 9.38
C ASN A 116 -9.22 -6.17 8.59
N GLN A 117 -8.25 -6.75 9.27
CA GLN A 117 -7.31 -7.69 8.66
C GLN A 117 -7.92 -9.09 8.56
N TYR A 118 -7.83 -9.66 7.36
CA TYR A 118 -8.17 -11.04 7.05
C TYR A 118 -6.96 -11.96 7.23
N SER A 119 -7.22 -13.21 7.61
CA SER A 119 -6.22 -14.29 7.68
C SER A 119 -6.33 -15.27 6.51
N ASP A 120 -7.37 -15.18 5.69
CA ASP A 120 -7.58 -16.02 4.52
C ASP A 120 -7.75 -15.18 3.25
N PHE A 121 -7.01 -15.52 2.20
CA PHE A 121 -7.00 -14.78 0.96
C PHE A 121 -8.32 -14.86 0.18
N ASP A 122 -8.93 -16.03 0.15
CA ASP A 122 -10.17 -16.24 -0.60
C ASP A 122 -11.35 -15.56 0.10
N GLU A 123 -11.40 -15.59 1.44
CA GLU A 123 -12.37 -14.81 2.23
C GLU A 123 -12.18 -13.31 2.02
N PHE A 124 -10.94 -12.82 2.06
CA PHE A 124 -10.63 -11.42 1.76
C PHE A 124 -11.16 -11.02 0.39
N LEU A 125 -10.83 -11.78 -0.66
CA LEU A 125 -11.28 -11.49 -2.02
C LEU A 125 -12.80 -11.55 -2.18
N LYS A 126 -13.48 -12.48 -1.53
CA LYS A 126 -14.94 -12.62 -1.59
C LYS A 126 -15.66 -11.35 -1.09
N ASP A 127 -15.07 -10.68 -0.13
CA ASP A 127 -15.70 -9.58 0.58
C ASP A 127 -15.43 -8.20 -0.03
N ILE A 128 -14.64 -8.10 -1.09
CA ILE A 128 -14.27 -6.85 -1.74
C ILE A 128 -14.67 -6.81 -3.22
N ASP A 129 -14.86 -5.63 -3.76
CA ASP A 129 -15.07 -5.37 -5.18
C ASP A 129 -13.83 -4.75 -5.84
N MET A 130 -13.01 -4.07 -5.04
CA MET A 130 -11.77 -3.45 -5.48
C MET A 130 -10.60 -3.96 -4.63
N VAL A 131 -9.50 -4.34 -5.28
CA VAL A 131 -8.24 -4.68 -4.63
C VAL A 131 -7.17 -3.66 -5.00
N VAL A 132 -6.41 -3.22 -3.99
CA VAL A 132 -5.26 -2.33 -4.14
C VAL A 132 -3.99 -3.10 -3.79
N ILE A 133 -3.09 -3.26 -4.72
CA ILE A 133 -1.84 -4.00 -4.54
C ILE A 133 -0.79 -3.03 -3.99
N MET A 134 -0.63 -3.06 -2.67
CA MET A 134 0.32 -2.24 -1.92
C MET A 134 1.69 -2.90 -1.77
N VAL A 135 1.76 -4.23 -1.90
CA VAL A 135 3.01 -5.01 -1.88
C VAL A 135 2.91 -6.13 -2.92
N LYS A 136 3.98 -6.32 -3.68
CA LYS A 136 4.03 -7.29 -4.79
C LYS A 136 4.53 -8.68 -4.35
N HIS A 137 3.91 -9.28 -3.32
CA HIS A 137 4.23 -10.65 -2.90
C HIS A 137 4.07 -11.65 -4.04
N ASP A 138 4.81 -12.75 -3.99
CA ASP A 138 4.72 -13.79 -5.02
C ASP A 138 3.32 -14.43 -5.06
N GLN A 139 2.63 -14.53 -3.93
CA GLN A 139 1.26 -15.03 -3.89
C GLN A 139 0.32 -14.29 -4.87
N ILE A 140 0.37 -12.95 -4.94
CA ILE A 140 -0.52 -12.21 -5.87
C ILE A 140 -0.15 -12.48 -7.32
N LYS A 141 1.17 -12.60 -7.62
CA LYS A 141 1.67 -12.89 -8.96
C LYS A 141 1.22 -14.27 -9.47
N GLU A 142 1.03 -15.22 -8.57
CA GLU A 142 0.58 -16.58 -8.86
C GLU A 142 -0.95 -16.71 -8.93
N ASN A 143 -1.71 -15.68 -8.51
CA ASN A 143 -3.16 -15.74 -8.35
C ASN A 143 -3.94 -14.66 -9.10
N TRP A 144 -3.42 -14.15 -10.23
CA TRP A 144 -4.11 -13.13 -11.03
C TRP A 144 -5.52 -13.54 -11.46
N ASP A 145 -5.73 -14.82 -11.72
CA ASP A 145 -7.04 -15.33 -12.12
C ASP A 145 -8.13 -15.10 -11.06
N LYS A 146 -7.77 -15.07 -9.78
CA LYS A 146 -8.69 -14.79 -8.67
C LYS A 146 -9.16 -13.32 -8.63
N LEU A 147 -8.45 -12.42 -9.30
CA LEU A 147 -8.80 -11.00 -9.37
C LEU A 147 -9.73 -10.67 -10.55
N LYS A 148 -10.01 -11.62 -11.44
CA LYS A 148 -10.92 -11.41 -12.58
C LYS A 148 -12.30 -10.95 -12.09
N GLY A 149 -12.81 -9.88 -12.70
CA GLY A 149 -14.09 -9.30 -12.33
C GLY A 149 -14.05 -8.32 -11.16
N LYS A 150 -12.88 -8.06 -10.59
CA LYS A 150 -12.66 -7.01 -9.59
C LYS A 150 -12.01 -5.79 -10.22
N VAL A 151 -12.24 -4.63 -9.63
CA VAL A 151 -11.45 -3.43 -9.91
C VAL A 151 -10.07 -3.62 -9.27
N VAL A 152 -9.01 -3.47 -10.06
CA VAL A 152 -7.64 -3.64 -9.57
C VAL A 152 -6.90 -2.31 -9.68
N MET A 153 -6.30 -1.87 -8.58
CA MET A 153 -5.31 -0.79 -8.55
C MET A 153 -3.96 -1.40 -8.20
N ASP A 154 -2.99 -1.26 -9.08
CA ASP A 154 -1.65 -1.81 -8.94
C ASP A 154 -0.61 -0.71 -8.77
N CYS A 155 -0.02 -0.62 -7.59
CA CYS A 155 0.99 0.38 -7.26
C CYS A 155 2.38 0.09 -7.85
N PHE A 156 2.58 -1.04 -8.53
CA PHE A 156 3.89 -1.47 -9.04
C PHE A 156 3.92 -1.76 -10.54
N ASN A 157 2.78 -1.65 -11.22
CA ASN A 157 2.62 -1.96 -12.63
C ASN A 157 3.08 -3.39 -12.99
N ILE A 158 2.64 -4.38 -12.20
CA ILE A 158 2.93 -5.80 -12.38
C ILE A 158 1.71 -6.63 -12.82
N CYS A 159 0.50 -6.05 -12.69
CA CYS A 159 -0.76 -6.73 -12.98
C CYS A 159 -0.93 -6.94 -14.50
N PRO A 160 -1.09 -8.19 -14.98
CA PRO A 160 -1.30 -8.48 -16.38
C PRO A 160 -2.76 -8.34 -16.84
N LEU A 161 -3.69 -8.04 -15.92
CA LEU A 161 -5.10 -7.94 -16.24
C LEU A 161 -5.39 -6.62 -16.97
N GLU A 162 -6.12 -6.72 -18.07
CA GLU A 162 -6.57 -5.55 -18.82
C GLU A 162 -7.50 -4.69 -17.99
N GLY A 163 -7.33 -3.37 -18.05
CA GLY A 163 -8.13 -2.41 -17.28
C GLY A 163 -7.69 -2.19 -15.82
N ALA A 164 -6.54 -2.73 -15.40
CA ALA A 164 -5.96 -2.40 -14.10
C ALA A 164 -5.52 -0.93 -14.06
N TYR A 165 -5.83 -0.25 -12.95
CA TYR A 165 -5.38 1.11 -12.68
C TYR A 165 -3.94 1.09 -12.13
N HIS A 166 -3.20 2.15 -12.42
CA HIS A 166 -1.82 2.33 -11.92
C HIS A 166 -1.69 3.69 -11.22
N ILE A 167 -0.63 3.86 -10.40
CA ILE A 167 -0.24 5.13 -9.76
C ILE A 167 0.81 5.87 -10.57
#